data_8621f50c1c530b6f187e8bb5278e6c48
#
_entry.id   8621f50c1c530b6f187e8bb5278e6c48
#
_cell.length_a   1.000
_cell.length_b   1.000
_cell.length_c   1.000
_cell.angle_alpha   90.00
_cell.angle_beta   90.00
_cell.angle_gamma   90.00
#
_symmetry.space_group_name_H-M   'P 1'
#
loop_
_entity.id
_entity.type
_entity.pdbx_description
1 polymer ?
#
loop_
_entity_poly.entity_id
_entity_poly.type
_entity_poly.pdbx_seq_one_letter_code
_entity_poly.pdbx_strand_id
1 'polypeptide(L)'
;MDAGLLGEWFDELAPIGADPSGGVTRLAYTPEEDGMFEKVASFAARLGFVTAEDCAGNMHISFPGGEDAPCHTIGSHLDSVPRGGMYDGVAGVLAGLLVMEKVRRLRLSISVKTVAFRCEESSLFGLATAGSGVVTGSIGIHDLERAKSASGQSLGEAMKKKGYNPGTCRLGGIIDFTELHIEQGRVLWESGEKIGVVTAIAAPTRLKATFLGRQDHSGATPMDLRKDALCAAAEVILAAERAGRSEMGFATVATTGVIRVTPGALNVIPGAAELGIDVRGIDKESVARAVAAIREAILTAEGSRGVRCGIEVTSASDPVTLNEDVIESLAAASEKCGLAWRRMASGAGHDAMKIAPLFPSGMVFIPCREGISHSPAEEASLEDVALGAEVMLEGIKIRRETA
;
A
#
# COMPACT_ATOMS: atom_id res chain seq x y z
N MET A 1 11.43 -10.89 -20.63
CA MET A 1 12.38 -10.17 -19.74
C MET A 1 13.42 -11.16 -19.20
N ASP A 2 14.49 -10.66 -18.56
CA ASP A 2 15.58 -11.50 -18.03
C ASP A 2 15.36 -11.76 -16.53
N ALA A 3 14.83 -12.93 -16.18
CA ALA A 3 14.62 -13.33 -14.79
C ALA A 3 15.94 -13.64 -14.06
N GLY A 4 17.00 -14.03 -14.78
CA GLY A 4 18.32 -14.26 -14.19
C GLY A 4 18.93 -12.96 -13.64
N LEU A 5 18.81 -11.87 -14.39
CA LEU A 5 19.27 -10.55 -13.95
C LEU A 5 18.49 -10.03 -12.73
N LEU A 6 17.16 -10.32 -12.66
CA LEU A 6 16.38 -10.04 -11.46
C LEU A 6 16.90 -10.84 -10.25
N GLY A 7 17.23 -12.12 -10.44
CA GLY A 7 17.79 -12.95 -9.37
C GLY A 7 19.07 -12.36 -8.79
N GLU A 8 20.01 -11.95 -9.66
CA GLU A 8 21.25 -11.27 -9.24
C GLU A 8 20.95 -10.01 -8.41
N TRP A 9 19.99 -9.19 -8.83
CA TRP A 9 19.63 -7.98 -8.09
C TRP A 9 18.97 -8.28 -6.74
N PHE A 10 18.05 -9.23 -6.68
CA PHE A 10 17.42 -9.63 -5.41
C PHE A 10 18.47 -10.21 -4.45
N ASP A 11 19.41 -11.03 -4.92
CA ASP A 11 20.48 -11.58 -4.11
C ASP A 11 21.40 -10.47 -3.52
N GLU A 12 21.70 -9.42 -4.31
CA GLU A 12 22.47 -8.27 -3.85
C GLU A 12 21.69 -7.38 -2.85
N LEU A 13 20.36 -7.35 -2.91
CA LEU A 13 19.50 -6.58 -2.00
C LEU A 13 19.16 -7.35 -0.71
N ALA A 14 19.18 -8.69 -0.74
CA ALA A 14 18.74 -9.54 0.36
C ALA A 14 19.46 -9.27 1.70
N PRO A 15 20.77 -8.96 1.76
CA PRO A 15 21.44 -8.68 3.03
C PRO A 15 21.03 -7.36 3.69
N ILE A 16 20.48 -6.40 2.92
CA ILE A 16 20.14 -5.07 3.43
C ILE A 16 18.90 -5.16 4.30
N GLY A 17 19.02 -4.83 5.58
CA GLY A 17 17.92 -4.90 6.55
C GLY A 17 17.45 -6.31 6.88
N ALA A 18 18.24 -7.35 6.55
CA ALA A 18 17.90 -8.74 6.88
C ALA A 18 17.76 -8.93 8.40
N ASP A 19 16.64 -9.53 8.84
CA ASP A 19 16.39 -9.84 10.24
C ASP A 19 16.87 -11.26 10.55
N PRO A 20 17.63 -11.49 11.63
CA PRO A 20 18.09 -12.83 12.02
C PRO A 20 16.97 -13.85 12.23
N SER A 21 15.76 -13.40 12.54
CA SER A 21 14.57 -14.25 12.71
C SER A 21 13.77 -14.44 11.42
N GLY A 22 14.27 -13.95 10.28
CA GLY A 22 13.68 -14.01 8.96
C GLY A 22 12.98 -12.72 8.54
N GLY A 23 12.90 -12.51 7.22
CA GLY A 23 12.36 -11.31 6.60
C GLY A 23 13.35 -10.14 6.59
N VAL A 24 12.87 -8.97 6.19
CA VAL A 24 13.66 -7.73 6.12
C VAL A 24 12.97 -6.60 6.88
N THR A 25 13.76 -5.65 7.38
CA THR A 25 13.27 -4.42 8.02
C THR A 25 14.02 -3.23 7.42
N ARG A 26 13.34 -2.48 6.56
CA ARG A 26 13.88 -1.35 5.79
C ARG A 26 12.96 -0.15 5.98
N LEU A 27 12.92 0.37 7.22
CA LEU A 27 11.98 1.44 7.54
C LEU A 27 12.33 2.75 6.84
N ALA A 28 11.32 3.52 6.53
CA ALA A 28 11.46 4.78 5.82
C ALA A 28 12.48 5.75 6.45
N TYR A 29 13.35 6.33 5.63
CA TYR A 29 14.43 7.26 6.00
C TYR A 29 15.44 6.70 7.01
N THR A 30 15.55 5.37 7.16
CA THR A 30 16.61 4.72 7.93
C THR A 30 17.84 4.39 7.06
N PRO A 31 18.98 4.00 7.68
CA PRO A 31 20.15 3.56 6.92
C PRO A 31 19.89 2.33 6.03
N GLU A 32 18.96 1.46 6.41
CA GLU A 32 18.61 0.26 5.64
C GLU A 32 17.87 0.66 4.34
N GLU A 33 16.93 1.59 4.42
CA GLU A 33 16.28 2.13 3.22
C GLU A 33 17.31 2.85 2.33
N ASP A 34 18.19 3.68 2.90
CA ASP A 34 19.26 4.33 2.11
C ASP A 34 20.13 3.30 1.38
N GLY A 35 20.51 2.21 2.06
CA GLY A 35 21.25 1.12 1.46
C GLY A 35 20.54 0.49 0.25
N MET A 36 19.21 0.39 0.30
CA MET A 36 18.41 -0.04 -0.85
C MET A 36 18.52 0.93 -2.02
N PHE A 37 18.38 2.24 -1.75
CA PHE A 37 18.49 3.28 -2.78
C PHE A 37 19.89 3.32 -3.39
N GLU A 38 20.96 3.27 -2.58
CA GLU A 38 22.35 3.20 -3.04
C GLU A 38 22.60 1.97 -3.93
N LYS A 39 22.07 0.82 -3.52
CA LYS A 39 22.24 -0.42 -4.27
C LYS A 39 21.50 -0.36 -5.61
N VAL A 40 20.24 0.08 -5.66
CA VAL A 40 19.48 0.23 -6.90
C VAL A 40 20.12 1.29 -7.81
N ALA A 41 20.65 2.39 -7.26
CA ALA A 41 21.44 3.36 -8.04
C ALA A 41 22.68 2.72 -8.68
N SER A 42 23.35 1.80 -7.96
CA SER A 42 24.48 1.06 -8.53
C SER A 42 24.07 0.13 -9.69
N PHE A 43 22.87 -0.48 -9.62
CA PHE A 43 22.34 -1.28 -10.75
C PHE A 43 22.06 -0.40 -11.96
N ALA A 44 21.41 0.76 -11.75
CA ALA A 44 21.17 1.74 -12.79
C ALA A 44 22.48 2.19 -13.47
N ALA A 45 23.48 2.52 -12.68
CA ALA A 45 24.80 2.94 -13.19
C ALA A 45 25.49 1.83 -13.99
N ARG A 46 25.47 0.56 -13.55
CA ARG A 46 25.99 -0.59 -14.30
C ARG A 46 25.30 -0.76 -15.67
N LEU A 47 24.03 -0.38 -15.75
CA LEU A 47 23.27 -0.39 -17.00
C LEU A 47 23.44 0.89 -17.84
N GLY A 48 24.21 1.88 -17.37
CA GLY A 48 24.46 3.14 -18.07
C GLY A 48 23.29 4.16 -17.95
N PHE A 49 22.46 4.04 -16.93
CA PHE A 49 21.42 5.01 -16.56
C PHE A 49 21.95 6.02 -15.55
N VAL A 50 21.30 7.16 -15.44
CA VAL A 50 21.59 8.20 -14.44
C VAL A 50 20.48 8.26 -13.41
N THR A 51 20.84 8.68 -12.19
CA THR A 51 19.89 8.83 -11.08
C THR A 51 19.88 10.26 -10.57
N ALA A 52 18.71 10.75 -10.16
CA ALA A 52 18.52 12.02 -9.49
C ALA A 52 17.52 11.84 -8.34
N GLU A 53 17.68 12.59 -7.26
CA GLU A 53 16.73 12.60 -6.15
C GLU A 53 15.87 13.85 -6.21
N ASP A 54 14.61 13.72 -5.84
CA ASP A 54 13.69 14.85 -5.71
C ASP A 54 13.65 15.41 -4.28
N CYS A 55 12.76 16.38 -4.02
CA CYS A 55 12.66 17.06 -2.74
C CYS A 55 12.21 16.16 -1.58
N ALA A 56 11.64 15.00 -1.85
CA ALA A 56 11.27 13.99 -0.87
C ALA A 56 12.33 12.88 -0.75
N GLY A 57 13.36 12.89 -1.62
CA GLY A 57 14.38 11.87 -1.71
C GLY A 57 13.94 10.63 -2.51
N ASN A 58 12.85 10.72 -3.27
CA ASN A 58 12.51 9.67 -4.23
C ASN A 58 13.58 9.67 -5.34
N MET A 59 13.96 8.49 -5.80
CA MET A 59 14.99 8.35 -6.82
C MET A 59 14.36 8.18 -8.19
N HIS A 60 14.71 9.08 -9.12
CA HIS A 60 14.38 9.01 -10.53
C HIS A 60 15.53 8.38 -11.30
N ILE A 61 15.29 7.31 -12.05
CA ILE A 61 16.27 6.62 -12.91
C ILE A 61 15.90 6.91 -14.36
N SER A 62 16.82 7.49 -15.12
CA SER A 62 16.57 7.98 -16.48
C SER A 62 17.68 7.56 -17.44
N PHE A 63 17.40 7.63 -18.74
CA PHE A 63 18.43 7.61 -19.76
C PHE A 63 19.23 8.92 -19.69
N PRO A 64 20.56 8.90 -19.92
CA PRO A 64 21.37 10.12 -19.96
C PRO A 64 20.83 11.13 -20.97
N GLY A 65 20.60 12.39 -20.53
CA GLY A 65 20.04 13.48 -21.34
C GLY A 65 18.52 13.42 -21.52
N GLY A 66 17.84 12.51 -20.83
CA GLY A 66 16.36 12.36 -20.87
C GLY A 66 15.68 12.67 -19.53
N GLU A 67 16.38 13.30 -18.60
CA GLU A 67 15.92 13.49 -17.21
C GLU A 67 14.62 14.30 -17.13
N ASP A 68 14.52 15.36 -17.94
CA ASP A 68 13.36 16.26 -17.94
C ASP A 68 12.34 15.97 -19.05
N ALA A 69 12.60 14.97 -19.89
CA ALA A 69 11.72 14.66 -21.02
C ALA A 69 10.43 13.99 -20.56
N PRO A 70 9.26 14.31 -21.19
CA PRO A 70 8.05 13.54 -20.94
C PRO A 70 8.26 12.06 -21.25
N CYS A 71 7.87 11.19 -20.32
CA CYS A 71 8.12 9.76 -20.44
C CYS A 71 7.05 8.91 -19.75
N HIS A 72 6.91 7.68 -20.22
CA HIS A 72 6.20 6.64 -19.52
C HIS A 72 6.97 6.33 -18.22
N THR A 73 6.31 6.43 -17.10
CA THR A 73 6.96 6.26 -15.80
C THR A 73 6.52 4.95 -15.15
N ILE A 74 7.48 4.16 -14.70
CA ILE A 74 7.23 2.95 -13.92
C ILE A 74 7.78 3.23 -12.52
N GLY A 75 7.06 2.86 -11.47
CA GLY A 75 7.54 3.12 -10.12
C GLY A 75 6.88 2.26 -9.06
N SER A 76 7.51 2.18 -7.91
CA SER A 76 7.05 1.61 -6.66
C SER A 76 8.01 2.03 -5.55
N HIS A 77 8.05 1.34 -4.40
CA HIS A 77 8.84 1.71 -3.23
C HIS A 77 9.96 0.71 -2.90
N LEU A 78 10.86 1.09 -1.99
CA LEU A 78 11.97 0.26 -1.51
C LEU A 78 11.97 0.04 0.01
N ASP A 79 11.14 0.79 0.76
CA ASP A 79 10.95 0.56 2.19
C ASP A 79 10.07 -0.66 2.45
N SER A 80 10.06 -1.16 3.67
CA SER A 80 9.28 -2.31 4.10
C SER A 80 8.68 -2.13 5.49
N VAL A 81 7.68 -2.94 5.83
CA VAL A 81 7.25 -3.14 7.22
C VAL A 81 8.34 -3.85 8.03
N PRO A 82 8.32 -3.79 9.37
CA PRO A 82 9.20 -4.61 10.21
C PRO A 82 9.02 -6.10 9.91
N ARG A 83 10.13 -6.81 9.64
CA ARG A 83 10.14 -8.23 9.30
C ARG A 83 9.22 -8.57 8.11
N GLY A 84 9.16 -7.67 7.14
CA GLY A 84 8.42 -7.84 5.89
C GLY A 84 9.09 -8.81 4.94
N GLY A 85 8.51 -8.92 3.75
CA GLY A 85 9.06 -9.68 2.64
C GLY A 85 10.11 -8.92 1.83
N MET A 86 10.63 -9.59 0.82
CA MET A 86 11.66 -9.02 -0.06
C MET A 86 11.11 -8.45 -1.36
N TYR A 87 9.86 -8.78 -1.71
CA TYR A 87 9.28 -8.49 -3.03
C TYR A 87 8.36 -7.29 -3.01
N ASP A 88 7.72 -7.04 -1.86
CA ASP A 88 6.80 -5.92 -1.66
C ASP A 88 7.47 -4.58 -2.03
N GLY A 89 6.89 -3.84 -3.00
CA GLY A 89 7.42 -2.62 -3.61
C GLY A 89 8.67 -2.85 -4.46
N VAL A 90 9.67 -3.56 -3.93
CA VAL A 90 10.96 -3.81 -4.58
C VAL A 90 10.80 -4.45 -5.96
N ALA A 91 9.86 -5.40 -6.10
CA ALA A 91 9.57 -6.05 -7.37
C ALA A 91 9.16 -5.04 -8.46
N GLY A 92 8.38 -4.00 -8.10
CA GLY A 92 7.95 -2.95 -9.02
C GLY A 92 9.08 -2.05 -9.49
N VAL A 93 9.98 -1.65 -8.58
CA VAL A 93 11.15 -0.84 -8.93
C VAL A 93 12.11 -1.62 -9.84
N LEU A 94 12.41 -2.89 -9.51
CA LEU A 94 13.28 -3.73 -10.31
C LEU A 94 12.65 -4.07 -11.68
N ALA A 95 11.33 -4.28 -11.73
CA ALA A 95 10.61 -4.47 -13.00
C ALA A 95 10.73 -3.23 -13.90
N GLY A 96 10.62 -2.03 -13.34
CA GLY A 96 10.85 -0.78 -14.07
C GLY A 96 12.26 -0.69 -14.65
N LEU A 97 13.27 -1.00 -13.85
CA LEU A 97 14.67 -1.03 -14.31
C LEU A 97 14.89 -2.09 -15.41
N LEU A 98 14.23 -3.25 -15.30
CA LEU A 98 14.28 -4.31 -16.30
C LEU A 98 13.62 -3.89 -17.63
N VAL A 99 12.51 -3.12 -17.57
CA VAL A 99 11.90 -2.49 -18.75
C VAL A 99 12.88 -1.53 -19.43
N MET A 100 13.51 -0.65 -18.66
CA MET A 100 14.50 0.29 -19.19
C MET A 100 15.68 -0.44 -19.85
N GLU A 101 16.21 -1.52 -19.23
CA GLU A 101 17.26 -2.36 -19.81
C GLU A 101 16.85 -2.92 -21.18
N LYS A 102 15.64 -3.48 -21.27
CA LYS A 102 15.12 -4.04 -22.53
C LYS A 102 14.94 -2.96 -23.59
N VAL A 103 14.42 -1.79 -23.25
CA VAL A 103 14.30 -0.63 -24.16
C VAL A 103 15.68 -0.24 -24.71
N ARG A 104 16.69 -0.14 -23.83
CA ARG A 104 18.07 0.16 -24.22
C ARG A 104 18.68 -0.93 -25.12
N ARG A 105 18.59 -2.20 -24.70
CA ARG A 105 19.20 -3.34 -25.41
C ARG A 105 18.61 -3.54 -26.80
N LEU A 106 17.28 -3.36 -26.95
CA LEU A 106 16.59 -3.47 -28.22
C LEU A 106 16.57 -2.14 -29.00
N ARG A 107 17.14 -1.05 -28.46
CA ARG A 107 17.18 0.30 -29.06
C ARG A 107 15.78 0.78 -29.46
N LEU A 108 14.80 0.54 -28.59
CA LEU A 108 13.44 0.99 -28.84
C LEU A 108 13.34 2.51 -28.68
N SER A 109 12.63 3.17 -29.60
CA SER A 109 12.36 4.61 -29.52
C SER A 109 11.24 4.91 -28.53
N ILE A 110 11.42 4.52 -27.25
CA ILE A 110 10.45 4.70 -26.15
C ILE A 110 11.13 5.50 -25.06
N SER A 111 10.52 6.62 -24.66
CA SER A 111 10.94 7.38 -23.49
C SER A 111 10.33 6.74 -22.24
N VAL A 112 11.13 6.12 -21.40
CA VAL A 112 10.72 5.48 -20.15
C VAL A 112 11.68 5.82 -19.03
N LYS A 113 11.15 6.03 -17.82
CA LYS A 113 11.94 6.18 -16.57
C LYS A 113 11.38 5.30 -15.47
N THR A 114 12.21 5.06 -14.46
CA THR A 114 11.78 4.38 -13.22
C THR A 114 11.88 5.34 -12.05
N VAL A 115 10.91 5.27 -11.13
CA VAL A 115 10.93 6.03 -9.87
C VAL A 115 10.85 5.04 -8.71
N ALA A 116 11.78 5.16 -7.77
CA ALA A 116 11.67 4.52 -6.46
C ALA A 116 11.18 5.56 -5.46
N PHE A 117 10.00 5.33 -4.88
CA PHE A 117 9.44 6.20 -3.85
C PHE A 117 9.96 5.82 -2.47
N ARG A 118 10.07 6.82 -1.57
CA ARG A 118 10.39 6.63 -0.16
C ARG A 118 9.11 6.61 0.67
N CYS A 119 9.14 5.87 1.77
CA CYS A 119 8.09 5.93 2.79
C CYS A 119 6.69 5.66 2.21
N GLU A 120 6.55 4.58 1.47
CA GLU A 120 5.22 4.07 1.08
C GLU A 120 4.53 3.47 2.30
N GLU A 121 5.29 2.68 3.06
CA GLU A 121 4.82 1.98 4.24
C GLU A 121 4.63 2.90 5.45
N SER A 122 3.50 2.77 6.10
CA SER A 122 3.17 3.60 7.28
C SER A 122 3.88 3.20 8.57
N SER A 123 4.76 2.21 8.52
CA SER A 123 5.26 1.46 9.68
C SER A 123 6.01 2.31 10.70
N LEU A 124 6.80 3.28 10.27
CA LEU A 124 7.61 4.11 11.19
C LEU A 124 6.89 5.37 11.66
N PHE A 125 6.19 6.06 10.75
CA PHE A 125 5.62 7.39 11.02
C PHE A 125 4.08 7.41 11.04
N GLY A 126 3.42 6.29 10.74
CA GLY A 126 1.96 6.21 10.70
C GLY A 126 1.31 6.89 9.48
N LEU A 127 2.11 7.34 8.51
CA LEU A 127 1.69 7.98 7.27
C LEU A 127 2.21 7.18 6.08
N ALA A 128 1.32 6.65 5.25
CA ALA A 128 1.64 5.87 4.06
C ALA A 128 1.81 6.74 2.82
N THR A 129 2.48 6.21 1.78
CA THR A 129 2.66 6.84 0.47
C THR A 129 3.20 8.27 0.57
N ALA A 130 4.16 8.50 1.51
CA ALA A 130 4.56 9.86 1.83
C ALA A 130 5.46 10.47 0.73
N GLY A 131 6.37 9.69 0.15
CA GLY A 131 7.24 10.15 -0.93
C GLY A 131 6.45 10.61 -2.16
N SER A 132 5.55 9.76 -2.66
CA SER A 132 4.66 10.09 -3.77
C SER A 132 3.66 11.19 -3.40
N GLY A 133 3.16 11.19 -2.17
CA GLY A 133 2.23 12.21 -1.67
C GLY A 133 2.82 13.61 -1.62
N VAL A 134 4.09 13.74 -1.22
CA VAL A 134 4.80 15.03 -1.19
C VAL A 134 4.96 15.60 -2.60
N VAL A 135 5.45 14.81 -3.55
CA VAL A 135 5.72 15.29 -4.92
C VAL A 135 4.45 15.54 -5.73
N THR A 136 3.33 14.90 -5.38
CA THR A 136 2.01 15.20 -5.97
C THR A 136 1.29 16.36 -5.27
N GLY A 137 1.79 16.78 -4.10
CA GLY A 137 1.18 17.83 -3.27
C GLY A 137 -0.05 17.37 -2.49
N SER A 138 -0.35 16.07 -2.48
CA SER A 138 -1.45 15.48 -1.70
C SER A 138 -1.11 15.31 -0.22
N ILE A 139 0.17 15.37 0.14
CA ILE A 139 0.68 15.40 1.52
C ILE A 139 1.46 16.70 1.71
N GLY A 140 1.02 17.53 2.65
CA GLY A 140 1.60 18.81 2.95
C GLY A 140 2.54 18.80 4.15
N ILE A 141 3.24 19.90 4.39
CA ILE A 141 4.19 20.06 5.52
C ILE A 141 3.51 19.75 6.86
N HIS A 142 2.26 20.18 7.03
CA HIS A 142 1.52 19.93 8.28
C HIS A 142 1.30 18.44 8.55
N ASP A 143 1.05 17.65 7.51
CA ASP A 143 0.90 16.19 7.64
C ASP A 143 2.23 15.53 8.03
N LEU A 144 3.34 16.01 7.44
CA LEU A 144 4.69 15.55 7.75
C LEU A 144 5.12 15.88 9.19
N GLU A 145 4.66 17.01 9.74
CA GLU A 145 4.94 17.41 11.14
C GLU A 145 4.10 16.59 12.14
N ARG A 146 2.90 16.18 11.77
CA ARG A 146 2.00 15.36 12.60
C ARG A 146 2.38 13.88 12.60
N ALA A 147 2.90 13.36 11.48
CA ALA A 147 3.35 11.99 11.33
C ALA A 147 4.63 11.79 12.16
N LYS A 148 4.55 11.02 13.25
CA LYS A 148 5.65 10.87 14.21
C LYS A 148 5.97 9.40 14.48
N SER A 149 7.25 9.11 14.59
CA SER A 149 7.75 7.84 15.09
C SER A 149 7.48 7.69 16.60
N ALA A 150 7.68 6.48 17.12
CA ALA A 150 7.59 6.20 18.56
C ALA A 150 8.58 7.01 19.40
N SER A 151 9.71 7.45 18.83
CA SER A 151 10.67 8.35 19.49
C SER A 151 10.23 9.82 19.52
N GLY A 152 9.12 10.16 18.87
CA GLY A 152 8.61 11.52 18.77
C GLY A 152 9.17 12.34 17.60
N GLN A 153 10.14 11.81 16.84
CA GLN A 153 10.65 12.45 15.61
C GLN A 153 9.55 12.50 14.55
N SER A 154 9.32 13.68 13.96
CA SER A 154 8.39 13.79 12.83
C SER A 154 9.03 13.32 11.51
N LEU A 155 8.17 12.94 10.54
CA LEU A 155 8.61 12.57 9.20
C LEU A 155 9.31 13.76 8.51
N GLY A 156 8.79 14.99 8.67
CA GLY A 156 9.41 16.20 8.13
C GLY A 156 10.81 16.47 8.72
N GLU A 157 11.04 16.17 10.00
CA GLU A 157 12.38 16.24 10.62
C GLU A 157 13.32 15.16 10.06
N ALA A 158 12.82 13.94 9.84
CA ALA A 158 13.61 12.86 9.23
C ALA A 158 14.06 13.22 7.81
N MET A 159 13.16 13.75 6.98
CA MET A 159 13.47 14.24 5.64
C MET A 159 14.53 15.36 5.66
N LYS A 160 14.32 16.39 6.48
CA LYS A 160 15.25 17.52 6.60
C LYS A 160 16.64 17.08 7.09
N LYS A 161 16.73 16.12 8.01
CA LYS A 161 18.01 15.57 8.50
C LYS A 161 18.81 14.91 7.39
N LYS A 162 18.16 14.36 6.36
CA LYS A 162 18.80 13.80 5.15
C LYS A 162 19.06 14.84 4.05
N GLY A 163 18.72 16.11 4.29
CA GLY A 163 18.94 17.18 3.33
C GLY A 163 17.78 17.41 2.36
N TYR A 164 16.67 16.69 2.50
CA TYR A 164 15.49 16.87 1.66
C TYR A 164 14.66 18.07 2.13
N ASN A 165 14.00 18.72 1.17
CA ASN A 165 13.17 19.90 1.43
C ASN A 165 11.77 19.72 0.84
N PRO A 166 10.88 18.99 1.52
CA PRO A 166 9.53 18.73 1.05
C PRO A 166 8.75 20.03 0.81
N GLY A 167 8.07 20.14 -0.32
CA GLY A 167 7.31 21.31 -0.74
C GLY A 167 8.00 22.21 -1.76
N THR A 168 9.25 21.92 -2.14
CA THR A 168 10.00 22.71 -3.15
C THR A 168 9.94 22.13 -4.56
N CYS A 169 9.48 20.90 -4.74
CA CYS A 169 9.33 20.29 -6.05
C CYS A 169 7.93 19.73 -6.27
N ARG A 170 7.65 19.46 -7.53
CA ARG A 170 6.46 18.74 -7.97
C ARG A 170 6.83 17.70 -8.99
N LEU A 171 6.11 16.60 -8.99
CA LEU A 171 6.24 15.56 -10.00
C LEU A 171 5.87 16.13 -11.38
N GLY A 172 6.71 15.90 -12.39
CA GLY A 172 6.50 16.39 -13.74
C GLY A 172 7.13 15.48 -14.79
N GLY A 173 6.87 15.80 -16.08
CA GLY A 173 7.40 15.00 -17.18
C GLY A 173 6.86 13.58 -17.24
N ILE A 174 5.64 13.33 -16.79
CA ILE A 174 4.96 12.03 -16.83
C ILE A 174 3.92 12.04 -17.94
N ILE A 175 4.02 11.10 -18.89
CA ILE A 175 3.00 10.81 -19.89
C ILE A 175 1.91 9.96 -19.24
N ASP A 176 2.32 8.84 -18.67
CA ASP A 176 1.52 7.95 -17.84
C ASP A 176 2.38 7.28 -16.77
N PHE A 177 1.73 6.67 -15.79
CA PHE A 177 2.37 5.95 -14.70
C PHE A 177 1.86 4.51 -14.64
N THR A 178 2.77 3.56 -14.43
CA THR A 178 2.40 2.16 -14.21
C THR A 178 3.20 1.60 -13.03
N GLU A 179 2.51 0.97 -12.09
CA GLU A 179 3.12 0.29 -10.95
C GLU A 179 2.93 -1.22 -11.06
N LEU A 180 4.02 -1.99 -10.94
CA LEU A 180 3.95 -3.43 -10.71
C LEU A 180 4.06 -3.70 -9.23
N HIS A 181 3.22 -4.61 -8.72
CA HIS A 181 3.26 -5.01 -7.34
C HIS A 181 2.89 -6.49 -7.17
N ILE A 182 3.25 -7.12 -6.06
CA ILE A 182 2.67 -8.40 -5.67
C ILE A 182 1.21 -8.17 -5.26
N GLU A 183 0.32 -9.15 -5.48
CA GLU A 183 -1.11 -9.00 -5.15
C GLU A 183 -1.37 -8.75 -3.66
N GLN A 184 -0.51 -9.26 -2.78
CA GLN A 184 -0.72 -9.26 -1.32
C GLN A 184 -2.01 -10.00 -0.91
N GLY A 185 -2.57 -10.78 -1.82
CA GLY A 185 -3.80 -11.55 -1.69
C GLY A 185 -3.68 -12.90 -2.38
N ARG A 186 -4.74 -13.72 -2.29
CA ARG A 186 -4.72 -15.11 -2.73
C ARG A 186 -5.36 -15.35 -4.09
N VAL A 187 -5.93 -14.32 -4.71
CA VAL A 187 -6.82 -14.50 -5.87
C VAL A 187 -6.04 -15.06 -7.08
N LEU A 188 -4.91 -14.45 -7.42
CA LEU A 188 -4.08 -14.91 -8.53
C LEU A 188 -3.42 -16.27 -8.22
N TRP A 189 -2.96 -16.43 -6.97
CA TRP A 189 -2.37 -17.70 -6.54
C TRP A 189 -3.35 -18.87 -6.64
N GLU A 190 -4.57 -18.70 -6.14
CA GLU A 190 -5.59 -19.76 -6.15
C GLU A 190 -6.19 -20.03 -7.54
N SER A 191 -6.28 -19.00 -8.39
CA SER A 191 -6.79 -19.16 -9.76
C SER A 191 -5.73 -19.63 -10.75
N GLY A 192 -4.43 -19.54 -10.41
CA GLY A 192 -3.33 -19.84 -11.32
C GLY A 192 -3.11 -18.81 -12.43
N GLU A 193 -3.74 -17.63 -12.31
CA GLU A 193 -3.54 -16.51 -13.23
C GLU A 193 -2.23 -15.79 -12.91
N LYS A 194 -1.58 -15.27 -13.95
CA LYS A 194 -0.24 -14.67 -13.87
C LYS A 194 -0.27 -13.16 -13.71
N ILE A 195 -1.34 -12.51 -14.15
CA ILE A 195 -1.47 -11.06 -14.18
C ILE A 195 -2.82 -10.64 -13.62
N GLY A 196 -2.79 -9.70 -12.69
CA GLY A 196 -3.94 -8.91 -12.27
C GLY A 196 -3.85 -7.49 -12.84
N VAL A 197 -4.76 -7.12 -13.72
CA VAL A 197 -4.87 -5.73 -14.19
C VAL A 197 -5.75 -4.98 -13.20
N VAL A 198 -5.15 -4.06 -12.46
CA VAL A 198 -5.83 -3.36 -11.37
C VAL A 198 -6.71 -2.24 -11.93
N THR A 199 -7.98 -2.20 -11.51
CA THR A 199 -8.96 -1.21 -11.97
C THR A 199 -9.15 -0.06 -10.99
N ALA A 200 -8.99 -0.35 -9.69
CA ALA A 200 -9.13 0.64 -8.63
C ALA A 200 -8.30 0.25 -7.40
N ILE A 201 -7.92 1.24 -6.62
CA ILE A 201 -7.18 1.08 -5.36
C ILE A 201 -8.12 1.44 -4.22
N ALA A 202 -8.34 0.49 -3.30
CA ALA A 202 -9.19 0.70 -2.14
C ALA A 202 -8.55 1.70 -1.16
N ALA A 203 -9.40 2.43 -0.45
CA ALA A 203 -8.96 3.34 0.59
C ALA A 203 -9.59 2.98 1.94
N PRO A 204 -8.82 3.12 3.05
CA PRO A 204 -9.32 2.82 4.38
C PRO A 204 -10.15 3.98 4.97
N THR A 205 -11.23 3.61 5.65
CA THR A 205 -11.85 4.42 6.69
C THR A 205 -11.64 3.72 8.02
N ARG A 206 -10.86 4.33 8.90
CA ARG A 206 -10.52 3.79 10.22
C ARG A 206 -11.34 4.45 11.30
N LEU A 207 -11.92 3.63 12.17
CA LEU A 207 -12.78 4.06 13.25
C LEU A 207 -12.18 3.61 14.58
N LYS A 208 -12.26 4.48 15.58
CA LYS A 208 -12.03 4.15 16.97
C LYS A 208 -13.38 4.22 17.70
N ALA A 209 -13.84 3.10 18.26
CA ALA A 209 -15.05 3.05 19.08
C ALA A 209 -14.69 2.84 20.54
N THR A 210 -15.34 3.59 21.45
CA THR A 210 -15.12 3.52 22.90
C THR A 210 -16.42 3.19 23.59
N PHE A 211 -16.35 2.34 24.62
CA PHE A 211 -17.49 1.88 25.40
C PHE A 211 -17.17 2.07 26.88
N LEU A 212 -18.02 2.82 27.57
CA LEU A 212 -17.87 3.10 29.02
C LEU A 212 -19.09 2.56 29.76
N GLY A 213 -18.89 1.48 30.49
CA GLY A 213 -19.84 0.82 31.33
C GLY A 213 -19.57 1.08 32.82
N ARG A 214 -19.79 0.05 33.64
CA ARG A 214 -19.49 0.08 35.07
C ARG A 214 -18.73 -1.16 35.48
N GLN A 215 -17.52 -0.95 36.00
CA GLN A 215 -16.75 -2.01 36.64
C GLN A 215 -17.45 -2.49 37.90
N ASP A 216 -17.61 -3.81 38.05
CA ASP A 216 -18.27 -4.40 39.20
C ASP A 216 -17.78 -5.85 39.43
N HIS A 217 -18.18 -6.49 40.52
CA HIS A 217 -17.80 -7.87 40.84
C HIS A 217 -18.57 -8.85 39.94
N SER A 218 -17.87 -9.71 39.19
CA SER A 218 -18.47 -10.61 38.20
C SER A 218 -19.42 -11.65 38.78
N GLY A 219 -19.20 -12.13 40.01
CA GLY A 219 -20.07 -13.10 40.67
C GLY A 219 -21.17 -12.51 41.54
N ALA A 220 -20.99 -11.27 42.05
CA ALA A 220 -21.96 -10.67 42.97
C ALA A 220 -22.98 -9.75 42.26
N THR A 221 -22.71 -9.29 41.05
CA THR A 221 -23.61 -8.40 40.33
C THR A 221 -24.58 -9.21 39.45
N PRO A 222 -25.91 -9.14 39.67
CA PRO A 222 -26.93 -9.76 38.83
C PRO A 222 -26.83 -9.34 37.36
N MET A 223 -27.24 -10.22 36.43
CA MET A 223 -27.09 -9.98 34.99
C MET A 223 -27.83 -8.74 34.48
N ASP A 224 -29.01 -8.48 35.02
CA ASP A 224 -29.90 -7.34 34.67
C ASP A 224 -29.41 -5.98 35.19
N LEU A 225 -28.46 -5.97 36.14
CA LEU A 225 -27.87 -4.74 36.70
C LEU A 225 -26.52 -4.38 36.10
N ARG A 226 -26.01 -5.20 35.17
CA ARG A 226 -24.67 -5.02 34.58
C ARG A 226 -24.69 -3.93 33.50
N LYS A 227 -23.61 -3.14 33.48
CA LYS A 227 -23.25 -2.25 32.37
C LYS A 227 -21.92 -2.70 31.82
N ASP A 228 -21.93 -3.82 31.09
CA ASP A 228 -20.74 -4.51 30.61
C ASP A 228 -20.28 -3.90 29.29
N ALA A 229 -19.14 -3.18 29.33
CA ALA A 229 -18.56 -2.51 28.17
C ALA A 229 -18.04 -3.52 27.13
N LEU A 230 -17.57 -4.69 27.55
CA LEU A 230 -17.04 -5.70 26.63
C LEU A 230 -18.18 -6.38 25.85
N CYS A 231 -19.31 -6.67 26.49
CA CYS A 231 -20.48 -7.22 25.81
C CYS A 231 -21.03 -6.24 24.75
N ALA A 232 -21.04 -4.94 25.05
CA ALA A 232 -21.41 -3.91 24.07
C ALA A 232 -20.42 -3.88 22.88
N ALA A 233 -19.13 -3.91 23.16
CA ALA A 233 -18.08 -3.96 22.13
C ALA A 233 -18.20 -5.23 21.25
N ALA A 234 -18.50 -6.39 21.84
CA ALA A 234 -18.66 -7.65 21.11
C ALA A 234 -19.79 -7.60 20.07
N GLU A 235 -20.93 -6.96 20.40
CA GLU A 235 -22.03 -6.76 19.45
C GLU A 235 -21.61 -5.90 18.25
N VAL A 236 -20.80 -4.88 18.49
CA VAL A 236 -20.29 -4.00 17.44
C VAL A 236 -19.23 -4.72 16.58
N ILE A 237 -18.38 -5.58 17.15
CA ILE A 237 -17.44 -6.43 16.38
C ILE A 237 -18.23 -7.30 15.38
N LEU A 238 -19.26 -8.00 15.84
CA LEU A 238 -20.08 -8.84 14.97
C LEU A 238 -20.89 -8.01 13.96
N ALA A 239 -21.27 -6.79 14.30
CA ALA A 239 -21.94 -5.89 13.37
C ALA A 239 -20.98 -5.39 12.28
N ALA A 240 -19.72 -5.10 12.61
CA ALA A 240 -18.69 -4.73 11.64
C ALA A 240 -18.45 -5.86 10.62
N GLU A 241 -18.35 -7.11 11.08
CA GLU A 241 -18.25 -8.27 10.18
C GLU A 241 -19.48 -8.36 9.26
N ARG A 242 -20.70 -8.25 9.79
CA ARG A 242 -21.92 -8.28 8.98
C ARG A 242 -21.95 -7.13 7.97
N ALA A 243 -21.53 -5.93 8.36
CA ALA A 243 -21.47 -4.78 7.45
C ALA A 243 -20.53 -5.06 6.26
N GLY A 244 -19.33 -5.60 6.48
CA GLY A 244 -18.45 -6.02 5.40
C GLY A 244 -19.05 -7.11 4.51
N ARG A 245 -19.70 -8.12 5.12
CA ARG A 245 -20.37 -9.20 4.36
C ARG A 245 -21.54 -8.70 3.49
N SER A 246 -22.30 -7.72 3.95
CA SER A 246 -23.42 -7.14 3.16
C SER A 246 -22.95 -6.35 1.95
N GLU A 247 -21.71 -5.86 1.95
CA GLU A 247 -21.12 -5.06 0.88
C GLU A 247 -20.11 -5.85 -0.01
N MET A 248 -20.07 -7.17 0.12
CA MET A 248 -19.14 -8.04 -0.66
C MET A 248 -19.24 -7.82 -2.18
N GLY A 249 -20.43 -7.53 -2.71
CA GLY A 249 -20.65 -7.26 -4.14
C GLY A 249 -19.92 -6.01 -4.65
N PHE A 250 -19.47 -5.14 -3.75
CA PHE A 250 -18.73 -3.90 -4.03
C PHE A 250 -17.26 -4.00 -3.59
N ALA A 251 -16.77 -5.22 -3.30
CA ALA A 251 -15.42 -5.45 -2.79
C ALA A 251 -15.09 -4.64 -1.50
N THR A 252 -16.10 -4.33 -0.69
CA THR A 252 -15.91 -3.66 0.60
C THR A 252 -15.71 -4.70 1.71
N VAL A 253 -14.71 -4.49 2.54
CA VAL A 253 -14.38 -5.32 3.71
C VAL A 253 -14.39 -4.48 4.98
N ALA A 254 -14.71 -5.11 6.12
CA ALA A 254 -14.64 -4.47 7.43
C ALA A 254 -14.02 -5.42 8.44
N THR A 255 -13.03 -4.93 9.18
CA THR A 255 -12.26 -5.73 10.14
C THR A 255 -12.12 -4.98 11.45
N THR A 256 -12.44 -5.63 12.58
CA THR A 256 -12.04 -5.15 13.91
C THR A 256 -10.70 -5.76 14.26
N GLY A 257 -9.62 -5.01 14.05
CA GLY A 257 -8.25 -5.48 14.26
C GLY A 257 -7.71 -5.22 15.67
N VAL A 258 -8.37 -4.36 16.45
CA VAL A 258 -7.94 -4.00 17.81
C VAL A 258 -9.10 -4.10 18.78
N ILE A 259 -8.86 -4.75 19.91
CA ILE A 259 -9.71 -4.71 21.10
C ILE A 259 -8.84 -4.47 22.35
N ARG A 260 -9.23 -3.49 23.16
CA ARG A 260 -8.65 -3.25 24.50
C ARG A 260 -9.74 -3.27 25.54
N VAL A 261 -9.50 -3.91 26.66
CA VAL A 261 -10.47 -4.09 27.74
C VAL A 261 -9.86 -3.67 29.07
N THR A 262 -10.62 -2.91 29.87
CA THR A 262 -10.17 -2.46 31.18
C THR A 262 -11.19 -2.88 32.24
N PRO A 263 -10.76 -3.54 33.33
CA PRO A 263 -9.39 -3.84 33.74
C PRO A 263 -8.83 -5.14 33.13
N GLY A 264 -9.61 -5.95 32.41
CA GLY A 264 -9.13 -7.20 31.80
C GLY A 264 -8.88 -8.31 32.82
N ALA A 265 -9.74 -8.45 33.84
CA ALA A 265 -9.63 -9.44 34.91
C ALA A 265 -10.85 -10.37 34.93
N LEU A 266 -10.63 -11.67 35.20
CA LEU A 266 -11.66 -12.72 35.16
C LEU A 266 -12.85 -12.51 36.13
N ASN A 267 -12.58 -11.92 37.26
CA ASN A 267 -13.58 -11.71 38.32
C ASN A 267 -14.17 -10.30 38.34
N VAL A 268 -14.01 -9.54 37.26
CA VAL A 268 -14.46 -8.16 37.14
C VAL A 268 -15.27 -7.96 35.87
N ILE A 269 -16.44 -7.34 35.96
CA ILE A 269 -17.23 -6.87 34.81
C ILE A 269 -16.45 -5.70 34.18
N PRO A 270 -16.12 -5.75 32.87
CA PRO A 270 -15.35 -4.69 32.22
C PRO A 270 -16.04 -3.32 32.26
N GLY A 271 -15.35 -2.33 32.85
CA GLY A 271 -15.82 -0.95 32.92
C GLY A 271 -15.57 -0.16 31.66
N ALA A 272 -14.58 -0.54 30.86
CA ALA A 272 -14.30 0.10 29.57
C ALA A 272 -13.82 -0.90 28.52
N ALA A 273 -14.15 -0.63 27.26
CA ALA A 273 -13.60 -1.30 26.08
C ALA A 273 -13.34 -0.28 24.96
N GLU A 274 -12.34 -0.59 24.14
CA GLU A 274 -11.99 0.19 22.95
C GLU A 274 -11.81 -0.73 21.75
N LEU A 275 -12.34 -0.36 20.60
CA LEU A 275 -12.17 -1.06 19.32
C LEU A 275 -11.46 -0.17 18.31
N GLY A 276 -10.59 -0.79 17.50
CA GLY A 276 -10.08 -0.24 16.26
C GLY A 276 -10.66 -1.01 15.07
N ILE A 277 -11.39 -0.32 14.21
CA ILE A 277 -12.10 -0.90 13.07
C ILE A 277 -11.55 -0.28 11.79
N ASP A 278 -11.21 -1.12 10.80
CA ASP A 278 -10.76 -0.75 9.46
C ASP A 278 -11.84 -1.17 8.46
N VAL A 279 -12.37 -0.23 7.69
CA VAL A 279 -13.33 -0.47 6.60
C VAL A 279 -12.64 -0.03 5.31
N ARG A 280 -12.55 -0.92 4.32
CA ARG A 280 -11.92 -0.65 3.02
C ARG A 280 -12.80 -1.06 1.87
N GLY A 281 -12.76 -0.30 0.77
CA GLY A 281 -13.46 -0.63 -0.45
C GLY A 281 -13.04 0.29 -1.59
N ILE A 282 -13.46 -0.08 -2.80
CA ILE A 282 -13.24 0.69 -4.02
C ILE A 282 -14.45 1.57 -4.39
N ASP A 283 -15.58 1.34 -3.74
CA ASP A 283 -16.81 2.11 -3.91
C ASP A 283 -17.07 2.95 -2.66
N LYS A 284 -17.03 4.26 -2.81
CA LYS A 284 -17.19 5.22 -1.71
C LYS A 284 -18.53 5.12 -1.01
N GLU A 285 -19.60 4.85 -1.77
CA GLU A 285 -20.94 4.73 -1.20
C GLU A 285 -21.08 3.43 -0.41
N SER A 286 -20.52 2.33 -0.89
CA SER A 286 -20.47 1.06 -0.19
C SER A 286 -19.70 1.18 1.14
N VAL A 287 -18.53 1.82 1.14
CA VAL A 287 -17.78 2.11 2.38
C VAL A 287 -18.62 2.95 3.34
N ALA A 288 -19.32 3.98 2.83
CA ALA A 288 -20.19 4.83 3.64
C ALA A 288 -21.36 4.04 4.27
N ARG A 289 -21.98 3.11 3.52
CA ARG A 289 -23.04 2.22 4.05
C ARG A 289 -22.50 1.31 5.15
N ALA A 290 -21.34 0.68 4.94
CA ALA A 290 -20.72 -0.15 5.97
C ALA A 290 -20.40 0.64 7.24
N VAL A 291 -19.84 1.83 7.12
CA VAL A 291 -19.56 2.74 8.25
C VAL A 291 -20.86 3.16 8.95
N ALA A 292 -21.93 3.47 8.20
CA ALA A 292 -23.23 3.82 8.77
C ALA A 292 -23.83 2.67 9.57
N ALA A 293 -23.75 1.43 9.06
CA ALA A 293 -24.23 0.24 9.77
C ALA A 293 -23.46 0.01 11.09
N ILE A 294 -22.14 0.22 11.09
CA ILE A 294 -21.33 0.15 12.31
C ILE A 294 -21.73 1.22 13.32
N ARG A 295 -21.99 2.46 12.87
CA ARG A 295 -22.46 3.56 13.74
C ARG A 295 -23.82 3.25 14.36
N GLU A 296 -24.75 2.70 13.59
CA GLU A 296 -26.06 2.28 14.07
C GLU A 296 -25.94 1.18 15.14
N ALA A 297 -25.05 0.20 14.92
CA ALA A 297 -24.79 -0.84 15.91
C ALA A 297 -24.24 -0.27 17.23
N ILE A 298 -23.36 0.75 17.18
CA ILE A 298 -22.84 1.43 18.36
C ILE A 298 -23.97 2.12 19.14
N LEU A 299 -24.88 2.85 18.46
CA LEU A 299 -26.03 3.49 19.08
C LEU A 299 -27.00 2.47 19.69
N THR A 300 -27.21 1.34 19.01
CA THR A 300 -28.04 0.23 19.50
C THR A 300 -27.45 -0.39 20.75
N ALA A 301 -26.13 -0.62 20.78
CA ALA A 301 -25.44 -1.16 21.96
C ALA A 301 -25.47 -0.18 23.13
N GLU A 302 -25.37 1.13 22.89
CA GLU A 302 -25.51 2.17 23.90
C GLU A 302 -26.88 2.09 24.59
N GLY A 303 -27.96 2.04 23.81
CA GLY A 303 -29.33 1.99 24.33
C GLY A 303 -29.66 0.67 25.02
N SER A 304 -29.30 -0.48 24.43
CA SER A 304 -29.65 -1.81 24.94
C SER A 304 -28.84 -2.23 26.16
N ARG A 305 -27.56 -1.81 26.25
CA ARG A 305 -26.61 -2.20 27.30
C ARG A 305 -26.48 -1.16 28.42
N GLY A 306 -27.03 0.03 28.25
CA GLY A 306 -26.89 1.13 29.22
C GLY A 306 -25.45 1.55 29.46
N VAL A 307 -24.61 1.38 28.47
CA VAL A 307 -23.22 1.85 28.42
C VAL A 307 -23.18 3.19 27.66
N ARG A 308 -22.16 4.01 27.86
CA ARG A 308 -21.93 5.20 27.06
C ARG A 308 -20.96 4.88 25.95
N CYS A 309 -21.32 5.17 24.70
CA CYS A 309 -20.48 4.89 23.55
C CYS A 309 -19.96 6.17 22.90
N GLY A 310 -18.78 6.07 22.27
CA GLY A 310 -18.19 7.10 21.43
C GLY A 310 -17.62 6.51 20.16
N ILE A 311 -17.60 7.29 19.08
CA ILE A 311 -16.98 6.91 17.82
C ILE A 311 -16.20 8.10 17.25
N GLU A 312 -14.98 7.83 16.82
CA GLU A 312 -14.08 8.78 16.16
C GLU A 312 -13.63 8.18 14.83
N VAL A 313 -13.63 8.98 13.76
CA VAL A 313 -12.96 8.64 12.50
C VAL A 313 -11.51 9.07 12.62
N THR A 314 -10.61 8.11 12.75
CA THR A 314 -9.17 8.40 12.94
C THR A 314 -8.45 8.61 11.61
N SER A 315 -8.99 8.06 10.52
CA SER A 315 -8.49 8.24 9.16
C SER A 315 -9.60 7.95 8.16
N ALA A 316 -9.68 8.73 7.10
CA ALA A 316 -10.53 8.46 5.94
C ALA A 316 -9.82 8.93 4.68
N SER A 317 -9.81 8.08 3.66
CA SER A 317 -9.30 8.40 2.32
C SER A 317 -10.33 7.96 1.29
N ASP A 318 -10.34 8.59 0.14
CA ASP A 318 -11.19 8.19 -0.98
C ASP A 318 -10.48 7.10 -1.82
N PRO A 319 -11.20 6.09 -2.31
CA PRO A 319 -10.66 5.13 -3.26
C PRO A 319 -10.31 5.82 -4.59
N VAL A 320 -9.38 5.24 -5.32
CA VAL A 320 -8.90 5.79 -6.58
C VAL A 320 -9.19 4.82 -7.71
N THR A 321 -9.98 5.25 -8.69
CA THR A 321 -10.17 4.53 -9.96
C THR A 321 -8.99 4.83 -10.87
N LEU A 322 -8.40 3.81 -11.47
CA LEU A 322 -7.31 3.94 -12.41
C LEU A 322 -7.81 4.29 -13.82
N ASN A 323 -6.90 4.74 -14.68
CA ASN A 323 -7.25 5.23 -16.03
C ASN A 323 -7.62 4.06 -16.96
N GLU A 324 -8.78 4.14 -17.62
CA GLU A 324 -9.31 3.06 -18.45
C GLU A 324 -8.42 2.76 -19.66
N ASP A 325 -7.82 3.77 -20.33
CA ASP A 325 -6.94 3.53 -21.47
C ASP A 325 -5.67 2.77 -21.05
N VAL A 326 -5.15 3.05 -19.85
CA VAL A 326 -4.01 2.31 -19.30
C VAL A 326 -4.43 0.88 -18.95
N ILE A 327 -5.60 0.70 -18.31
CA ILE A 327 -6.16 -0.62 -17.98
C ILE A 327 -6.33 -1.47 -19.24
N GLU A 328 -6.99 -0.93 -20.29
CA GLU A 328 -7.20 -1.65 -21.55
C GLU A 328 -5.89 -2.01 -22.24
N SER A 329 -4.91 -1.11 -22.21
CA SER A 329 -3.60 -1.39 -22.80
C SER A 329 -2.85 -2.51 -22.07
N LEU A 330 -2.97 -2.59 -20.73
CA LEU A 330 -2.37 -3.67 -19.93
C LEU A 330 -3.10 -5.00 -20.12
N ALA A 331 -4.43 -4.95 -20.26
CA ALA A 331 -5.25 -6.11 -20.59
C ALA A 331 -4.88 -6.69 -21.97
N ALA A 332 -4.86 -5.85 -23.00
CA ALA A 332 -4.45 -6.24 -24.35
C ALA A 332 -2.99 -6.74 -24.39
N ALA A 333 -2.09 -6.14 -23.61
CA ALA A 333 -0.71 -6.61 -23.47
C ALA A 333 -0.64 -8.00 -22.85
N SER A 334 -1.45 -8.29 -21.83
CA SER A 334 -1.52 -9.60 -21.18
C SER A 334 -2.00 -10.67 -22.16
N GLU A 335 -3.02 -10.37 -22.96
CA GLU A 335 -3.50 -11.25 -24.04
C GLU A 335 -2.43 -11.49 -25.11
N LYS A 336 -1.77 -10.42 -25.57
CA LYS A 336 -0.69 -10.49 -26.56
C LYS A 336 0.48 -11.33 -26.07
N CYS A 337 0.77 -11.30 -24.77
CA CYS A 337 1.79 -12.16 -24.14
C CYS A 337 1.32 -13.59 -23.90
N GLY A 338 0.07 -13.94 -24.20
CA GLY A 338 -0.52 -15.28 -24.00
C GLY A 338 -0.67 -15.65 -22.52
N LEU A 339 -0.82 -14.70 -21.63
CA LEU A 339 -0.90 -14.91 -20.19
C LEU A 339 -2.35 -15.03 -19.73
N ALA A 340 -2.59 -15.92 -18.76
CA ALA A 340 -3.85 -15.92 -18.02
C ALA A 340 -3.89 -14.68 -17.10
N TRP A 341 -4.96 -13.89 -17.20
CA TRP A 341 -5.10 -12.62 -16.50
C TRP A 341 -6.53 -12.32 -16.10
N ARG A 342 -6.71 -11.40 -15.18
CA ARG A 342 -8.03 -10.84 -14.80
C ARG A 342 -7.96 -9.37 -14.48
N ARG A 343 -9.11 -8.68 -14.54
CA ARG A 343 -9.30 -7.39 -13.89
C ARG A 343 -9.59 -7.62 -12.41
N MET A 344 -9.01 -6.78 -11.54
CA MET A 344 -9.23 -6.87 -10.09
C MET A 344 -9.01 -5.51 -9.43
N ALA A 345 -9.44 -5.40 -8.18
CA ALA A 345 -9.15 -4.22 -7.37
C ALA A 345 -7.96 -4.48 -6.44
N SER A 346 -7.22 -3.43 -6.08
CA SER A 346 -6.30 -3.51 -4.95
C SER A 346 -7.03 -3.26 -3.63
N GLY A 347 -6.86 -4.16 -2.67
CA GLY A 347 -7.28 -3.98 -1.27
C GLY A 347 -6.28 -3.17 -0.42
N ALA A 348 -5.05 -2.97 -0.92
CA ALA A 348 -3.99 -2.20 -0.28
C ALA A 348 -3.83 -0.82 -0.94
N GLY A 349 -3.21 0.13 -0.20
CA GLY A 349 -2.76 1.41 -0.79
C GLY A 349 -1.46 1.21 -1.56
N HIS A 350 -1.18 2.07 -2.53
CA HIS A 350 0.02 2.06 -3.36
C HIS A 350 0.40 3.47 -3.77
N ASP A 351 1.62 3.69 -4.23
CA ASP A 351 2.06 5.00 -4.73
C ASP A 351 1.22 5.47 -5.92
N ALA A 352 0.74 4.55 -6.76
CA ALA A 352 -0.17 4.84 -7.85
C ALA A 352 -1.42 5.62 -7.42
N MET A 353 -1.93 5.44 -6.20
CA MET A 353 -3.09 6.19 -5.71
C MET A 353 -2.83 7.69 -5.54
N LYS A 354 -1.56 8.09 -5.38
CA LYS A 354 -1.16 9.50 -5.30
C LYS A 354 -0.90 10.11 -6.68
N ILE A 355 -0.50 9.29 -7.63
CA ILE A 355 -0.16 9.71 -8.99
C ILE A 355 -1.42 9.81 -9.88
N ALA A 356 -2.33 8.85 -9.76
CA ALA A 356 -3.52 8.71 -10.61
C ALA A 356 -4.44 9.94 -10.68
N PRO A 357 -4.61 10.76 -9.62
CA PRO A 357 -5.37 12.00 -9.73
C PRO A 357 -4.76 13.06 -10.66
N LEU A 358 -3.48 12.95 -11.01
CA LEU A 358 -2.75 13.94 -11.81
C LEU A 358 -2.35 13.42 -13.18
N PHE A 359 -2.12 12.11 -13.33
CA PHE A 359 -1.62 11.48 -14.55
C PHE A 359 -2.36 10.16 -14.82
N PRO A 360 -2.59 9.82 -16.10
CA PRO A 360 -3.12 8.50 -16.45
C PRO A 360 -2.29 7.41 -15.80
N SER A 361 -2.91 6.55 -14.97
CA SER A 361 -2.18 5.56 -14.19
C SER A 361 -2.84 4.20 -14.26
N GLY A 362 -2.02 3.15 -14.19
CA GLY A 362 -2.42 1.75 -14.11
C GLY A 362 -1.53 0.96 -13.16
N MET A 363 -1.97 -0.25 -12.82
CA MET A 363 -1.18 -1.18 -12.03
C MET A 363 -1.30 -2.60 -12.55
N VAL A 364 -0.23 -3.36 -12.38
CA VAL A 364 -0.14 -4.79 -12.68
C VAL A 364 0.19 -5.54 -11.40
N PHE A 365 -0.67 -6.48 -11.02
CA PHE A 365 -0.37 -7.44 -9.97
C PHE A 365 0.21 -8.72 -10.54
N ILE A 366 1.15 -9.30 -9.77
CA ILE A 366 1.67 -10.64 -9.95
C ILE A 366 1.33 -11.50 -8.74
N PRO A 367 1.24 -12.85 -8.86
CA PRO A 367 0.96 -13.71 -7.73
C PRO A 367 2.05 -13.61 -6.66
N CYS A 368 1.65 -13.63 -5.39
CA CYS A 368 2.52 -13.99 -4.29
C CYS A 368 2.04 -15.31 -3.67
N ARG A 369 2.98 -16.12 -3.21
CA ARG A 369 2.72 -17.45 -2.70
C ARG A 369 1.72 -17.42 -1.55
N GLU A 370 0.62 -18.19 -1.68
CA GLU A 370 -0.46 -18.26 -0.70
C GLU A 370 -1.07 -16.88 -0.32
N GLY A 371 -0.79 -15.84 -1.10
CA GLY A 371 -1.22 -14.47 -0.80
C GLY A 371 -0.54 -13.85 0.42
N ILE A 372 0.59 -14.41 0.85
CA ILE A 372 1.32 -13.94 2.02
C ILE A 372 2.11 -12.69 1.65
N SER A 373 1.89 -11.60 2.39
CA SER A 373 2.68 -10.38 2.37
C SER A 373 2.87 -9.83 3.78
N HIS A 374 3.74 -8.82 3.94
CA HIS A 374 4.10 -8.24 5.24
C HIS A 374 4.62 -9.28 6.25
N SER A 375 5.33 -10.27 5.76
CA SER A 375 5.77 -11.45 6.52
C SER A 375 7.10 -11.98 6.00
N PRO A 376 7.93 -12.59 6.86
CA PRO A 376 9.13 -13.30 6.42
C PRO A 376 8.86 -14.47 5.45
N ALA A 377 7.62 -14.94 5.37
CA ALA A 377 7.19 -16.03 4.49
C ALA A 377 6.69 -15.53 3.11
N GLU A 378 6.78 -14.23 2.84
CA GLU A 378 6.45 -13.65 1.55
C GLU A 378 7.37 -14.21 0.45
N GLU A 379 6.75 -14.66 -0.64
CA GLU A 379 7.48 -15.21 -1.78
C GLU A 379 6.74 -14.88 -3.09
N ALA A 380 7.47 -14.39 -4.08
CA ALA A 380 6.99 -14.20 -5.44
C ALA A 380 7.98 -14.81 -6.43
N SER A 381 7.50 -15.26 -7.58
CA SER A 381 8.36 -15.84 -8.62
C SER A 381 9.06 -14.74 -9.42
N LEU A 382 10.36 -14.86 -9.62
CA LEU A 382 11.13 -13.94 -10.47
C LEU A 382 10.63 -13.96 -11.91
N GLU A 383 10.16 -15.10 -12.36
CA GLU A 383 9.51 -15.28 -13.67
C GLU A 383 8.23 -14.44 -13.75
N ASP A 384 7.42 -14.42 -12.69
CA ASP A 384 6.18 -13.62 -12.66
C ASP A 384 6.51 -12.10 -12.62
N VAL A 385 7.55 -11.67 -11.91
CA VAL A 385 8.06 -10.29 -11.98
C VAL A 385 8.48 -9.93 -13.41
N ALA A 386 9.22 -10.83 -14.07
CA ALA A 386 9.67 -10.63 -15.45
C ALA A 386 8.50 -10.59 -16.44
N LEU A 387 7.46 -11.41 -16.25
CA LEU A 387 6.23 -11.39 -17.04
C LEU A 387 5.45 -10.08 -16.83
N GLY A 388 5.29 -9.62 -15.60
CA GLY A 388 4.67 -8.33 -15.30
C GLY A 388 5.40 -7.15 -15.95
N ALA A 389 6.75 -7.16 -15.91
CA ALA A 389 7.58 -6.18 -16.61
C ALA A 389 7.38 -6.23 -18.15
N GLU A 390 7.22 -7.43 -18.71
CA GLU A 390 6.90 -7.59 -20.15
C GLU A 390 5.54 -6.98 -20.50
N VAL A 391 4.52 -7.25 -19.68
CA VAL A 391 3.17 -6.69 -19.86
C VAL A 391 3.20 -5.15 -19.78
N MET A 392 3.95 -4.57 -18.85
CA MET A 392 4.09 -3.10 -18.77
C MET A 392 4.72 -2.53 -20.04
N LEU A 393 5.79 -3.14 -20.57
CA LEU A 393 6.43 -2.67 -21.80
C LEU A 393 5.50 -2.79 -23.02
N GLU A 394 4.81 -3.93 -23.16
CA GLU A 394 3.85 -4.12 -24.25
C GLU A 394 2.65 -3.16 -24.13
N GLY A 395 2.16 -2.90 -22.93
CA GLY A 395 1.12 -1.89 -22.68
C GLY A 395 1.57 -0.48 -23.10
N ILE A 396 2.81 -0.07 -22.79
CA ILE A 396 3.38 1.19 -23.27
C ILE A 396 3.42 1.24 -24.81
N LYS A 397 3.82 0.14 -25.47
CA LYS A 397 3.84 0.08 -26.95
C LYS A 397 2.44 0.27 -27.53
N ILE A 398 1.44 -0.40 -26.97
CA ILE A 398 0.04 -0.31 -27.40
C ILE A 398 -0.45 1.13 -27.28
N ARG A 399 -0.26 1.79 -26.14
CA ARG A 399 -0.68 3.19 -25.94
C ARG A 399 -0.03 4.16 -26.94
N ARG A 400 1.22 3.92 -27.33
CA ARG A 400 1.92 4.73 -28.33
C ARG A 400 1.42 4.52 -29.76
N GLU A 401 0.86 3.37 -30.07
CA GLU A 401 0.28 3.10 -31.40
C GLU A 401 -1.11 3.72 -31.55
N THR A 402 -1.78 4.03 -30.41
CA THR A 402 -3.14 4.58 -30.38
C THR A 402 -3.18 6.09 -30.13
N ALA A 403 -2.08 6.72 -29.74
CA ALA A 403 -1.92 8.16 -29.51
C ALA A 403 -1.42 8.86 -30.78
#